data_1bff6fa42f2013e2a808f6f10c80e467
#
_entry.id   1bff6fa42f2013e2a808f6f10c80e467
#
_cell.length_a   1.000
_cell.length_b   1.000
_cell.length_c   1.000
_cell.angle_alpha   90.00
_cell.angle_beta   90.00
_cell.angle_gamma   90.00
#
_symmetry.space_group_name_H-M   'P 1'
#
loop_
_entity.id
_entity.type
_entity.pdbx_description
1 polymer ?
#
loop_
_entity_poly.entity_id
_entity_poly.type
_entity_poly.pdbx_seq_one_letter_code
_entity_poly.pdbx_strand_id
1 'polypeptide(L)'
;MTTTAVPPTSTQLCGVFADIDAAVAAAHKAFLAFSDCSLAQRRIFINAVREVASQQERLEYMATAAVEETGMGNAHHKVLKNLYAATRTPGVEDLVMEARQGDDGLTTLEYSPYGVIGAITPTTNPTETIICNTVGMLAAGNTVVFSPHPRARHLSAWLVDVLNRAMVEAGAPDNLITVITEPTPDTTKALITHPDITMLVATGGPQIVNMVLSSGKKAIGAGSGNPPAVVDETADVAKAASDIVQGASFDNNLPCTAEKEVIVVAEVLPQLMTAMTANGAQVVSDPEELAKLRSLLLDTSGTRPNT
;
A
#
# COMPACT_ATOMS: atom_id res chain seq x y z
N MET A 1 21.30 -19.46 -6.89
CA MET A 1 20.75 -18.96 -5.62
C MET A 1 19.49 -19.75 -5.34
N THR A 2 19.51 -20.61 -4.35
CA THR A 2 18.40 -21.49 -3.99
C THR A 2 17.31 -20.64 -3.35
N THR A 3 16.18 -20.52 -4.03
CA THR A 3 14.94 -19.94 -3.50
C THR A 3 14.54 -20.71 -2.25
N THR A 4 14.75 -20.13 -1.09
CA THR A 4 14.13 -20.59 0.14
C THR A 4 12.65 -20.24 0.07
N ALA A 5 11.88 -21.10 -0.60
CA ALA A 5 10.44 -21.02 -0.56
C ALA A 5 9.99 -21.25 0.90
N VAL A 6 9.39 -20.26 1.52
CA VAL A 6 8.58 -20.48 2.71
C VAL A 6 7.27 -21.09 2.21
N PRO A 7 7.05 -22.41 2.30
CA PRO A 7 5.87 -23.05 1.72
C PRO A 7 4.62 -22.67 2.51
N PRO A 8 3.44 -22.72 1.90
CA PRO A 8 2.19 -22.61 2.63
C PRO A 8 2.10 -23.74 3.66
N THR A 9 1.82 -23.39 4.90
CA THR A 9 1.81 -24.31 6.04
C THR A 9 0.61 -25.25 6.08
N SER A 10 -0.33 -25.13 5.12
CA SER A 10 -1.51 -26.02 4.99
C SER A 10 -2.05 -26.07 3.56
N THR A 11 -2.82 -27.13 3.26
CA THR A 11 -3.54 -27.30 1.98
C THR A 11 -4.71 -26.32 1.80
N GLN A 12 -5.16 -25.66 2.86
CA GLN A 12 -6.22 -24.65 2.83
C GLN A 12 -5.68 -23.32 3.39
N LEU A 13 -5.70 -22.28 2.56
CA LEU A 13 -5.28 -20.93 2.93
C LEU A 13 -6.38 -20.24 3.75
N CYS A 14 -5.98 -19.51 4.80
CA CYS A 14 -6.85 -18.77 5.70
C CYS A 14 -7.19 -17.38 5.09
N GLY A 15 -8.48 -17.06 4.97
CA GLY A 15 -8.92 -15.76 4.41
C GLY A 15 -8.86 -15.67 2.88
N VAL A 16 -8.63 -16.78 2.16
CA VAL A 16 -8.46 -16.80 0.71
C VAL A 16 -9.69 -17.45 0.06
N PHE A 17 -10.33 -16.73 -0.86
CA PHE A 17 -11.60 -17.13 -1.46
C PHE A 17 -11.56 -17.01 -2.99
N ALA A 18 -12.26 -17.91 -3.67
CA ALA A 18 -12.43 -17.83 -5.12
C ALA A 18 -13.62 -16.95 -5.53
N ASP A 19 -14.56 -16.75 -4.61
CA ASP A 19 -15.83 -16.08 -4.84
C ASP A 19 -15.97 -14.83 -3.98
N ILE A 20 -16.47 -13.72 -4.56
CA ILE A 20 -16.63 -12.43 -3.89
C ILE A 20 -17.66 -12.50 -2.76
N ASP A 21 -18.81 -13.12 -3.00
CA ASP A 21 -19.89 -13.15 -2.01
C ASP A 21 -19.45 -13.97 -0.78
N ALA A 22 -18.72 -15.07 -1.01
CA ALA A 22 -18.12 -15.85 0.07
C ALA A 22 -17.07 -15.08 0.87
N ALA A 23 -16.20 -14.32 0.19
CA ALA A 23 -15.19 -13.47 0.85
C ALA A 23 -15.83 -12.36 1.69
N VAL A 24 -16.85 -11.68 1.14
CA VAL A 24 -17.58 -10.63 1.83
C VAL A 24 -18.39 -11.18 3.00
N ALA A 25 -19.07 -12.31 2.82
CA ALA A 25 -19.83 -12.94 3.90
C ALA A 25 -18.93 -13.38 5.07
N ALA A 26 -17.73 -13.91 4.77
CA ALA A 26 -16.74 -14.26 5.79
C ALA A 26 -16.23 -13.03 6.53
N ALA A 27 -15.88 -11.95 5.81
CA ALA A 27 -15.44 -10.69 6.39
C ALA A 27 -16.55 -10.01 7.22
N HIS A 28 -17.82 -10.10 6.78
CA HIS A 28 -18.94 -9.54 7.53
C HIS A 28 -19.19 -10.32 8.84
N LYS A 29 -19.13 -11.66 8.79
CA LYS A 29 -19.20 -12.47 10.01
C LYS A 29 -18.07 -12.13 10.97
N ALA A 30 -16.85 -11.97 10.45
CA ALA A 30 -15.71 -11.54 11.23
C ALA A 30 -15.91 -10.14 11.85
N PHE A 31 -16.47 -9.19 11.08
CA PHE A 31 -16.77 -7.84 11.55
C PHE A 31 -17.70 -7.85 12.78
N LEU A 32 -18.77 -8.66 12.74
CA LEU A 32 -19.70 -8.76 13.87
C LEU A 32 -18.99 -9.27 15.13
N ALA A 33 -18.13 -10.27 15.02
CA ALA A 33 -17.34 -10.77 16.16
C ALA A 33 -16.26 -9.76 16.60
N PHE A 34 -15.69 -9.01 15.66
CA PHE A 34 -14.64 -8.03 15.91
C PHE A 34 -15.17 -6.75 16.56
N SER A 35 -16.45 -6.42 16.35
CA SER A 35 -17.08 -5.23 16.94
C SER A 35 -17.10 -5.26 18.46
N ASP A 36 -17.06 -6.45 19.07
CA ASP A 36 -16.98 -6.64 20.52
C ASP A 36 -15.56 -6.54 21.09
N CYS A 37 -14.54 -6.46 20.21
CA CYS A 37 -13.14 -6.38 20.62
C CYS A 37 -12.76 -4.97 21.08
N SER A 38 -12.18 -4.90 22.27
CA SER A 38 -11.64 -3.67 22.84
C SER A 38 -10.40 -3.17 22.05
N LEU A 39 -10.03 -1.89 22.20
CA LEU A 39 -8.80 -1.35 21.62
C LEU A 39 -7.55 -2.11 22.08
N ALA A 40 -7.54 -2.62 23.30
CA ALA A 40 -6.44 -3.45 23.80
C ALA A 40 -6.31 -4.77 23.03
N GLN A 41 -7.41 -5.44 22.73
CA GLN A 41 -7.41 -6.66 21.90
C GLN A 41 -7.01 -6.36 20.45
N ARG A 42 -7.54 -5.27 19.85
CA ARG A 42 -7.12 -4.84 18.50
C ARG A 42 -5.61 -4.57 18.44
N ARG A 43 -5.04 -3.97 19.49
CA ARG A 43 -3.59 -3.75 19.58
C ARG A 43 -2.80 -5.05 19.56
N ILE A 44 -3.28 -6.10 20.25
CA ILE A 44 -2.64 -7.43 20.24
C ILE A 44 -2.64 -7.99 18.81
N PHE A 45 -3.77 -7.95 18.11
CA PHE A 45 -3.88 -8.46 16.74
C PHE A 45 -3.01 -7.69 15.75
N ILE A 46 -2.98 -6.35 15.85
CA ILE A 46 -2.12 -5.51 15.02
C ILE A 46 -0.63 -5.76 15.30
N ASN A 47 -0.25 -5.96 16.56
CA ASN A 47 1.13 -6.31 16.90
C ASN A 47 1.53 -7.67 16.32
N ALA A 48 0.64 -8.66 16.29
CA ALA A 48 0.87 -9.93 15.62
C ALA A 48 1.10 -9.75 14.11
N VAL A 49 0.34 -8.87 13.44
CA VAL A 49 0.58 -8.48 12.03
C VAL A 49 1.95 -7.84 11.88
N ARG A 50 2.30 -6.85 12.70
CA ARG A 50 3.59 -6.16 12.65
C ARG A 50 4.76 -7.13 12.87
N GLU A 51 4.67 -7.99 13.86
CA GLU A 51 5.70 -8.96 14.21
C GLU A 51 5.91 -9.97 13.08
N VAL A 52 4.85 -10.58 12.57
CA VAL A 52 4.95 -11.58 11.52
C VAL A 52 5.43 -10.98 10.20
N ALA A 53 4.99 -9.77 9.85
CA ALA A 53 5.40 -9.10 8.60
C ALA A 53 6.82 -8.53 8.66
N SER A 54 7.41 -8.33 9.85
CA SER A 54 8.79 -7.83 10.01
C SER A 54 9.84 -8.93 10.20
N GLN A 55 9.46 -10.21 10.17
CA GLN A 55 10.43 -11.32 10.20
C GLN A 55 11.32 -11.28 8.95
N GLN A 56 12.63 -11.35 9.13
CA GLN A 56 13.61 -11.20 8.05
C GLN A 56 13.35 -12.15 6.87
N GLU A 57 13.09 -13.42 7.12
CA GLU A 57 12.81 -14.41 6.07
C GLU A 57 11.55 -14.06 5.27
N ARG A 58 10.53 -13.50 5.93
CA ARG A 58 9.27 -13.08 5.28
C ARG A 58 9.45 -11.79 4.48
N LEU A 59 10.23 -10.86 5.00
CA LEU A 59 10.59 -9.63 4.26
C LEU A 59 11.33 -9.97 2.96
N GLU A 60 12.30 -10.88 3.02
CA GLU A 60 13.05 -11.35 1.85
C GLU A 60 12.16 -12.10 0.85
N TYR A 61 11.28 -12.97 1.36
CA TYR A 61 10.32 -13.67 0.51
C TYR A 61 9.35 -12.73 -0.18
N MET A 62 8.69 -11.81 0.57
CA MET A 62 7.77 -10.81 0.00
C MET A 62 8.45 -9.97 -1.07
N ALA A 63 9.68 -9.52 -0.81
CA ALA A 63 10.42 -8.68 -1.73
C ALA A 63 10.79 -9.42 -3.02
N THR A 64 11.30 -10.63 -2.91
CA THR A 64 11.69 -11.45 -4.06
C THR A 64 10.48 -11.87 -4.88
N ALA A 65 9.44 -12.42 -4.23
CA ALA A 65 8.22 -12.85 -4.89
C ALA A 65 7.48 -11.68 -5.56
N ALA A 66 7.50 -10.48 -4.97
CA ALA A 66 6.90 -9.30 -5.60
C ALA A 66 7.62 -8.93 -6.91
N VAL A 67 8.95 -8.96 -6.94
CA VAL A 67 9.71 -8.70 -8.19
C VAL A 67 9.46 -9.80 -9.21
N GLU A 68 9.45 -11.05 -8.81
CA GLU A 68 9.22 -12.19 -9.72
C GLU A 68 7.81 -12.19 -10.31
N GLU A 69 6.78 -11.97 -9.51
CA GLU A 69 5.38 -12.01 -9.97
C GLU A 69 4.98 -10.76 -10.75
N THR A 70 5.45 -9.58 -10.34
CA THR A 70 5.06 -8.31 -10.99
C THR A 70 5.99 -7.89 -12.13
N GLY A 71 7.23 -8.36 -12.13
CA GLY A 71 8.30 -7.89 -13.01
C GLY A 71 8.79 -6.47 -12.66
N MET A 72 8.51 -5.97 -11.45
CA MET A 72 8.73 -4.56 -11.09
C MET A 72 9.57 -4.38 -9.83
N GLY A 73 10.43 -3.36 -9.86
CA GLY A 73 11.15 -2.85 -8.69
C GLY A 73 12.46 -3.58 -8.38
N ASN A 74 12.90 -3.37 -7.16
CA ASN A 74 14.16 -3.87 -6.61
C ASN A 74 13.93 -4.63 -5.31
N ALA A 75 14.31 -5.89 -5.23
CA ALA A 75 14.05 -6.73 -4.07
C ALA A 75 14.65 -6.16 -2.77
N HIS A 76 15.88 -5.61 -2.80
CA HIS A 76 16.49 -5.01 -1.61
C HIS A 76 15.65 -3.82 -1.08
N HIS A 77 15.19 -2.95 -1.98
CA HIS A 77 14.35 -1.82 -1.60
C HIS A 77 12.96 -2.27 -1.12
N LYS A 78 12.41 -3.35 -1.70
CA LYS A 78 11.12 -3.91 -1.24
C LYS A 78 11.20 -4.53 0.16
N VAL A 79 12.34 -5.07 0.58
CA VAL A 79 12.56 -5.47 1.98
C VAL A 79 12.38 -4.28 2.91
N LEU A 80 13.04 -3.15 2.60
CA LEU A 80 12.95 -1.93 3.40
C LEU A 80 11.51 -1.36 3.41
N LYS A 81 10.82 -1.37 2.26
CA LYS A 81 9.43 -0.90 2.18
C LYS A 81 8.48 -1.74 3.03
N ASN A 82 8.57 -3.06 2.95
CA ASN A 82 7.74 -3.95 3.76
C ASN A 82 8.01 -3.78 5.26
N LEU A 83 9.28 -3.67 5.65
CA LEU A 83 9.65 -3.38 7.03
C LEU A 83 9.09 -2.04 7.50
N TYR A 84 9.16 -1.01 6.66
CA TYR A 84 8.61 0.30 6.95
C TYR A 84 7.08 0.25 7.08
N ALA A 85 6.39 -0.43 6.17
CA ALA A 85 4.95 -0.64 6.22
C ALA A 85 4.53 -1.35 7.52
N ALA A 86 5.23 -2.41 7.92
CA ALA A 86 4.91 -3.16 9.13
C ALA A 86 5.17 -2.36 10.43
N THR A 87 6.24 -1.55 10.47
CA THR A 87 6.71 -0.92 11.71
C THR A 87 6.26 0.52 11.87
N ARG A 88 5.88 1.22 10.79
CA ARG A 88 5.58 2.66 10.80
C ARG A 88 4.14 3.02 10.47
N THR A 89 3.33 2.06 10.00
CA THR A 89 1.90 2.32 9.80
C THR A 89 1.23 2.57 11.13
N PRO A 90 0.52 3.71 11.31
CA PRO A 90 -0.24 4.00 12.52
C PRO A 90 -1.31 2.93 12.79
N GLY A 91 -1.51 2.59 14.05
CA GLY A 91 -2.50 1.63 14.51
C GLY A 91 -3.45 2.25 15.53
N VAL A 92 -3.81 1.47 16.55
CA VAL A 92 -4.73 1.94 17.62
C VAL A 92 -4.17 3.11 18.43
N GLU A 93 -2.88 3.35 18.38
CA GLU A 93 -2.21 4.48 19.03
C GLU A 93 -2.70 5.84 18.53
N ASP A 94 -3.19 5.92 17.29
CA ASP A 94 -3.71 7.16 16.69
C ASP A 94 -5.21 7.37 16.95
N LEU A 95 -5.89 6.39 17.55
CA LEU A 95 -7.30 6.49 17.92
C LEU A 95 -7.48 7.17 19.27
N VAL A 96 -7.20 8.46 19.29
CA VAL A 96 -7.35 9.27 20.51
C VAL A 96 -8.72 9.91 20.53
N MET A 97 -9.46 9.68 21.64
CA MET A 97 -10.71 10.37 21.91
C MET A 97 -10.42 11.86 22.13
N GLU A 98 -11.13 12.72 21.44
CA GLU A 98 -11.08 14.16 21.69
C GLU A 98 -12.23 14.57 22.63
N ALA A 99 -11.93 15.43 23.58
CA ALA A 99 -12.92 16.09 24.42
C ALA A 99 -12.82 17.60 24.25
N ARG A 100 -13.95 18.27 23.99
CA ARG A 100 -14.05 19.71 23.84
C ARG A 100 -15.04 20.24 24.86
N GLN A 101 -14.59 21.19 25.70
CA GLN A 101 -15.39 21.83 26.73
C GLN A 101 -15.70 23.26 26.31
N GLY A 102 -16.93 23.71 26.58
CA GLY A 102 -17.42 25.09 26.41
C GLY A 102 -18.44 25.44 27.47
N ASP A 103 -19.00 26.65 27.40
CA ASP A 103 -19.98 27.16 28.39
C ASP A 103 -21.27 26.33 28.39
N ASP A 104 -21.62 25.73 27.26
CA ASP A 104 -22.85 24.96 27.08
C ASP A 104 -22.70 23.44 27.29
N GLY A 105 -21.51 22.96 27.64
CA GLY A 105 -21.28 21.54 27.94
C GLY A 105 -19.96 20.94 27.48
N LEU A 106 -19.94 19.61 27.45
CA LEU A 106 -18.81 18.77 27.04
C LEU A 106 -19.21 17.93 25.81
N THR A 107 -18.39 17.99 24.76
CA THR A 107 -18.52 17.12 23.58
C THR A 107 -17.35 16.17 23.52
N THR A 108 -17.61 14.89 23.37
CA THR A 108 -16.60 13.86 23.08
C THR A 108 -16.72 13.40 21.62
N LEU A 109 -15.57 13.15 20.99
CA LEU A 109 -15.46 12.63 19.61
C LEU A 109 -14.73 11.30 19.66
N GLU A 110 -15.38 10.26 19.17
CA GLU A 110 -14.85 8.92 19.04
C GLU A 110 -14.95 8.42 17.60
N TYR A 111 -13.96 7.64 17.17
CA TYR A 111 -13.99 6.99 15.86
C TYR A 111 -14.79 5.69 15.91
N SER A 112 -15.70 5.51 14.97
CA SER A 112 -16.46 4.27 14.77
C SER A 112 -16.09 3.60 13.44
N PRO A 113 -16.14 2.25 13.37
CA PRO A 113 -15.86 1.53 12.13
C PRO A 113 -16.93 1.78 11.06
N TYR A 114 -16.55 1.70 9.82
CA TYR A 114 -17.47 1.68 8.68
C TYR A 114 -18.12 0.30 8.47
N GLY A 115 -17.42 -0.76 8.82
CA GLY A 115 -17.87 -2.15 8.61
C GLY A 115 -16.89 -2.95 7.75
N VAL A 116 -17.36 -3.54 6.68
CA VAL A 116 -16.54 -4.26 5.71
C VAL A 116 -16.03 -3.31 4.64
N ILE A 117 -14.71 -3.19 4.50
CA ILE A 117 -14.06 -2.33 3.52
C ILE A 117 -13.60 -3.16 2.33
N GLY A 118 -13.99 -2.76 1.11
CA GLY A 118 -13.40 -3.29 -0.12
C GLY A 118 -12.11 -2.53 -0.46
N ALA A 119 -10.98 -3.22 -0.51
CA ALA A 119 -9.67 -2.63 -0.76
C ALA A 119 -9.03 -3.16 -2.05
N ILE A 120 -8.80 -2.27 -3.02
CA ILE A 120 -8.13 -2.59 -4.28
C ILE A 120 -6.67 -2.21 -4.18
N THR A 121 -5.76 -3.16 -4.43
CA THR A 121 -4.32 -2.97 -4.23
C THR A 121 -3.54 -2.99 -5.55
N PRO A 122 -2.43 -2.20 -5.65
CA PRO A 122 -1.68 -2.01 -6.89
C PRO A 122 -0.65 -3.11 -7.13
N THR A 123 -0.04 -3.12 -8.32
CA THR A 123 1.14 -3.95 -8.64
C THR A 123 2.44 -3.40 -8.08
N THR A 124 2.54 -2.09 -7.96
CA THR A 124 3.79 -1.41 -7.59
C THR A 124 4.22 -1.67 -6.15
N ASN A 125 3.23 -1.78 -5.25
CA ASN A 125 3.42 -1.95 -3.81
C ASN A 125 2.38 -2.93 -3.24
N PRO A 126 2.34 -4.20 -3.70
CA PRO A 126 1.25 -5.11 -3.37
C PRO A 126 1.24 -5.49 -1.89
N THR A 127 2.37 -5.89 -1.34
CA THR A 127 2.51 -6.35 0.05
C THR A 127 2.45 -5.21 1.04
N GLU A 128 3.12 -4.11 0.76
CA GLU A 128 3.14 -2.91 1.58
C GLU A 128 1.72 -2.33 1.75
N THR A 129 0.93 -2.30 0.66
CA THR A 129 -0.45 -1.81 0.70
C THR A 129 -1.35 -2.72 1.52
N ILE A 130 -1.21 -4.06 1.40
CA ILE A 130 -1.97 -5.00 2.22
C ILE A 130 -1.61 -4.82 3.70
N ILE A 131 -0.33 -4.71 4.06
CA ILE A 131 0.11 -4.52 5.44
C ILE A 131 -0.45 -3.20 6.00
N CYS A 132 -0.26 -2.08 5.29
CA CYS A 132 -0.74 -0.77 5.73
C CYS A 132 -2.27 -0.75 5.92
N ASN A 133 -3.01 -1.25 4.93
CA ASN A 133 -4.47 -1.31 4.99
C ASN A 133 -4.95 -2.22 6.12
N THR A 134 -4.31 -3.38 6.32
CA THR A 134 -4.63 -4.28 7.41
C THR A 134 -4.46 -3.57 8.77
N VAL A 135 -3.29 -2.98 9.03
CA VAL A 135 -3.02 -2.29 10.29
C VAL A 135 -4.01 -1.15 10.54
N GLY A 136 -4.17 -0.23 9.57
CA GLY A 136 -5.01 0.96 9.76
C GLY A 136 -6.51 0.63 9.85
N MET A 137 -7.01 -0.26 8.97
CA MET A 137 -8.43 -0.59 8.93
C MET A 137 -8.88 -1.42 10.14
N LEU A 138 -8.05 -2.39 10.56
CA LEU A 138 -8.33 -3.18 11.77
C LEU A 138 -8.20 -2.33 13.05
N ALA A 139 -7.25 -1.39 13.11
CA ALA A 139 -7.16 -0.45 14.21
C ALA A 139 -8.50 0.27 14.43
N ALA A 140 -9.09 0.78 13.33
CA ALA A 140 -10.39 1.46 13.36
C ALA A 140 -11.59 0.51 13.53
N GLY A 141 -11.37 -0.81 13.67
CA GLY A 141 -12.43 -1.82 13.93
C GLY A 141 -13.15 -2.33 12.69
N ASN A 142 -12.61 -2.09 11.49
CA ASN A 142 -13.17 -2.60 10.24
C ASN A 142 -12.60 -3.98 9.90
N THR A 143 -13.27 -4.70 9.00
CA THR A 143 -12.71 -5.86 8.29
C THR A 143 -12.48 -5.51 6.82
N VAL A 144 -11.66 -6.30 6.13
CA VAL A 144 -11.20 -5.93 4.78
C VAL A 144 -11.36 -7.09 3.80
N VAL A 145 -11.88 -6.79 2.61
CA VAL A 145 -11.86 -7.69 1.45
C VAL A 145 -10.90 -7.11 0.41
N PHE A 146 -9.77 -7.76 0.20
CA PHE A 146 -8.77 -7.35 -0.78
C PHE A 146 -9.09 -7.86 -2.19
N SER A 147 -9.00 -6.97 -3.18
CA SER A 147 -8.94 -7.29 -4.60
C SER A 147 -7.57 -6.88 -5.13
N PRO A 148 -6.61 -7.81 -5.20
CA PRO A 148 -5.27 -7.50 -5.66
C PRO A 148 -5.24 -7.29 -7.17
N HIS A 149 -4.17 -6.63 -7.65
CA HIS A 149 -3.92 -6.61 -9.08
C HIS A 149 -3.62 -8.03 -9.60
N PRO A 150 -4.09 -8.44 -10.80
CA PRO A 150 -3.86 -9.80 -11.34
C PRO A 150 -2.40 -10.27 -11.32
N ARG A 151 -1.45 -9.35 -11.54
CA ARG A 151 0.00 -9.64 -11.51
C ARG A 151 0.62 -9.71 -10.10
N ALA A 152 -0.17 -9.65 -9.05
CA ALA A 152 0.30 -9.78 -7.66
C ALA A 152 -0.63 -10.69 -6.82
N ARG A 153 -1.47 -11.49 -7.48
CA ARG A 153 -2.55 -12.26 -6.84
C ARG A 153 -2.04 -13.37 -5.92
N HIS A 154 -0.99 -14.08 -6.34
CA HIS A 154 -0.45 -15.21 -5.58
C HIS A 154 0.24 -14.76 -4.31
N LEU A 155 1.10 -13.75 -4.43
CA LEU A 155 1.76 -13.15 -3.28
C LEU A 155 0.76 -12.51 -2.32
N SER A 156 -0.27 -11.84 -2.84
CA SER A 156 -1.33 -11.24 -2.02
C SER A 156 -2.12 -12.30 -1.24
N ALA A 157 -2.47 -13.41 -1.88
CA ALA A 157 -3.16 -14.53 -1.23
C ALA A 157 -2.30 -15.17 -0.13
N TRP A 158 -1.01 -15.41 -0.41
CA TRP A 158 -0.05 -15.89 0.58
C TRP A 158 0.06 -14.95 1.79
N LEU A 159 0.19 -13.66 1.55
CA LEU A 159 0.32 -12.68 2.64
C LEU A 159 -0.93 -12.62 3.52
N VAL A 160 -2.13 -12.61 2.91
CA VAL A 160 -3.39 -12.62 3.67
C VAL A 160 -3.51 -13.87 4.53
N ASP A 161 -3.12 -15.06 4.03
CA ASP A 161 -3.06 -16.28 4.84
C ASP A 161 -2.12 -16.14 6.04
N VAL A 162 -0.91 -15.65 5.80
CA VAL A 162 0.11 -15.46 6.85
C VAL A 162 -0.39 -14.49 7.94
N LEU A 163 -0.95 -13.36 7.54
CA LEU A 163 -1.43 -12.34 8.48
C LEU A 163 -2.65 -12.83 9.27
N ASN A 164 -3.62 -13.52 8.64
CA ASN A 164 -4.76 -14.08 9.34
C ASN A 164 -4.32 -15.12 10.38
N ARG A 165 -3.42 -16.05 10.04
CA ARG A 165 -2.93 -17.04 10.98
C ARG A 165 -2.30 -16.41 12.20
N ALA A 166 -1.44 -15.41 12.01
CA ALA A 166 -0.83 -14.69 13.12
C ALA A 166 -1.86 -14.01 14.02
N MET A 167 -2.90 -13.41 13.43
CA MET A 167 -3.97 -12.78 14.21
C MET A 167 -4.82 -13.80 14.95
N VAL A 168 -5.17 -14.92 14.32
CA VAL A 168 -5.95 -16.00 14.95
C VAL A 168 -5.17 -16.66 16.11
N GLU A 169 -3.88 -16.90 15.94
CA GLU A 169 -2.99 -17.38 17.01
C GLU A 169 -2.94 -16.38 18.19
N ALA A 170 -3.09 -15.09 17.91
CA ALA A 170 -3.20 -14.04 18.92
C ALA A 170 -4.62 -13.88 19.52
N GLY A 171 -5.58 -14.73 19.11
CA GLY A 171 -6.96 -14.76 19.62
C GLY A 171 -7.97 -13.90 18.84
N ALA A 172 -7.63 -13.46 17.64
CA ALA A 172 -8.56 -12.73 16.78
C ALA A 172 -9.64 -13.65 16.17
N PRO A 173 -10.81 -13.10 15.81
CA PRO A 173 -11.75 -13.79 14.93
C PRO A 173 -11.12 -14.19 13.59
N ASP A 174 -11.56 -15.31 13.02
CA ASP A 174 -11.17 -15.75 11.68
C ASP A 174 -11.62 -14.74 10.62
N ASN A 175 -10.81 -14.57 9.55
CA ASN A 175 -11.16 -13.80 8.35
C ASN A 175 -11.37 -12.29 8.60
N LEU A 176 -10.60 -11.69 9.51
CA LEU A 176 -10.58 -10.23 9.66
C LEU A 176 -10.14 -9.53 8.37
N ILE A 177 -9.30 -10.19 7.59
CA ILE A 177 -8.95 -9.81 6.23
C ILE A 177 -9.20 -10.98 5.28
N THR A 178 -9.75 -10.70 4.12
CA THR A 178 -9.98 -11.71 3.07
C THR A 178 -9.43 -11.22 1.73
N VAL A 179 -9.17 -12.15 0.81
CA VAL A 179 -8.67 -11.86 -0.52
C VAL A 179 -9.29 -12.79 -1.54
N ILE A 180 -9.53 -12.28 -2.76
CA ILE A 180 -9.98 -13.09 -3.89
C ILE A 180 -8.79 -13.61 -4.69
N THR A 181 -8.87 -14.90 -5.10
CA THR A 181 -7.79 -15.58 -5.83
C THR A 181 -7.70 -15.17 -7.30
N GLU A 182 -8.85 -14.86 -7.92
CA GLU A 182 -8.95 -14.53 -9.34
C GLU A 182 -9.50 -13.11 -9.55
N PRO A 183 -8.64 -12.08 -9.34
CA PRO A 183 -9.03 -10.69 -9.58
C PRO A 183 -9.16 -10.43 -11.08
N THR A 184 -10.38 -10.08 -11.50
CA THR A 184 -10.74 -9.66 -12.87
C THR A 184 -11.47 -8.32 -12.83
N PRO A 185 -11.67 -7.64 -13.96
CA PRO A 185 -12.52 -6.45 -14.00
C PRO A 185 -13.94 -6.72 -13.46
N ASP A 186 -14.50 -7.90 -13.73
CA ASP A 186 -15.85 -8.26 -13.28
C ASP A 186 -15.89 -8.53 -11.77
N THR A 187 -14.94 -9.27 -11.21
CA THR A 187 -14.87 -9.49 -9.77
C THR A 187 -14.57 -8.19 -9.01
N THR A 188 -13.75 -7.30 -9.58
CA THR A 188 -13.50 -5.96 -9.01
C THR A 188 -14.77 -5.11 -9.03
N LYS A 189 -15.54 -5.13 -10.12
CA LYS A 189 -16.83 -4.45 -10.21
C LYS A 189 -17.84 -5.04 -9.22
N ALA A 190 -17.90 -6.37 -9.08
CA ALA A 190 -18.74 -7.04 -8.09
C ALA A 190 -18.40 -6.58 -6.66
N LEU A 191 -17.13 -6.52 -6.30
CA LEU A 191 -16.70 -5.97 -5.00
C LEU A 191 -17.15 -4.52 -4.80
N ILE A 192 -16.95 -3.66 -5.80
CA ILE A 192 -17.31 -2.23 -5.72
C ILE A 192 -18.81 -2.05 -5.49
N THR A 193 -19.63 -2.87 -6.12
CA THR A 193 -21.11 -2.75 -6.08
C THR A 193 -21.76 -3.61 -5.00
N HIS A 194 -21.01 -4.47 -4.31
CA HIS A 194 -21.55 -5.42 -3.32
C HIS A 194 -22.26 -4.68 -2.18
N PRO A 195 -23.51 -5.01 -1.82
CA PRO A 195 -24.31 -4.27 -0.83
C PRO A 195 -23.66 -4.24 0.57
N ASP A 196 -22.99 -5.30 0.98
CA ASP A 196 -22.36 -5.41 2.30
C ASP A 196 -20.96 -4.77 2.37
N ILE A 197 -20.43 -4.25 1.27
CA ILE A 197 -19.24 -3.38 1.28
C ILE A 197 -19.69 -1.96 1.59
N THR A 198 -19.29 -1.45 2.74
CA THR A 198 -19.72 -0.14 3.27
C THR A 198 -18.82 1.01 2.86
N MET A 199 -17.54 0.72 2.60
CA MET A 199 -16.55 1.69 2.18
C MET A 199 -15.58 1.06 1.19
N LEU A 200 -15.03 1.87 0.29
CA LEU A 200 -14.04 1.45 -0.70
C LEU A 200 -12.73 2.22 -0.53
N VAL A 201 -11.62 1.51 -0.68
CA VAL A 201 -10.29 2.09 -0.74
C VAL A 201 -9.58 1.54 -1.98
N ALA A 202 -9.15 2.41 -2.88
CA ALA A 202 -8.43 1.99 -4.08
C ALA A 202 -7.08 2.68 -4.17
N THR A 203 -6.04 1.89 -4.35
CA THR A 203 -4.70 2.36 -4.73
C THR A 203 -4.39 1.79 -6.11
N GLY A 204 -4.28 2.65 -7.14
CA GLY A 204 -4.07 2.16 -8.49
C GLY A 204 -4.15 3.25 -9.56
N GLY A 205 -4.29 2.84 -10.81
CA GLY A 205 -4.38 3.76 -11.94
C GLY A 205 -5.67 4.59 -11.97
N PRO A 206 -5.71 5.66 -12.80
CA PRO A 206 -6.85 6.58 -12.83
C PRO A 206 -8.20 5.92 -13.10
N GLN A 207 -8.23 4.87 -13.91
CA GLN A 207 -9.48 4.17 -14.25
C GLN A 207 -10.15 3.53 -13.04
N ILE A 208 -9.38 2.78 -12.23
CA ILE A 208 -9.92 2.11 -11.04
C ILE A 208 -10.27 3.12 -9.94
N VAL A 209 -9.46 4.16 -9.78
CA VAL A 209 -9.73 5.23 -8.82
C VAL A 209 -11.03 5.96 -9.17
N ASN A 210 -11.22 6.34 -10.44
CA ASN A 210 -12.47 6.98 -10.89
C ASN A 210 -13.68 6.05 -10.72
N MET A 211 -13.55 4.75 -10.99
CA MET A 211 -14.61 3.77 -10.80
C MET A 211 -15.06 3.70 -9.32
N VAL A 212 -14.09 3.66 -8.41
CA VAL A 212 -14.36 3.63 -6.96
C VAL A 212 -14.97 4.94 -6.47
N LEU A 213 -14.45 6.09 -6.86
CA LEU A 213 -14.97 7.40 -6.48
C LEU A 213 -16.38 7.67 -7.04
N SER A 214 -16.72 7.07 -8.18
CA SER A 214 -18.03 7.20 -8.83
C SER A 214 -19.04 6.13 -8.39
N SER A 215 -18.68 5.25 -7.46
CA SER A 215 -19.53 4.12 -7.04
C SER A 215 -20.77 4.51 -6.23
N GLY A 216 -20.84 5.73 -5.73
CA GLY A 216 -21.89 6.18 -4.81
C GLY A 216 -21.66 5.76 -3.35
N LYS A 217 -20.63 5.00 -3.05
CA LYS A 217 -20.23 4.62 -1.69
C LYS A 217 -19.21 5.60 -1.12
N LYS A 218 -19.02 5.59 0.19
CA LYS A 218 -17.86 6.24 0.81
C LYS A 218 -16.59 5.64 0.21
N ALA A 219 -15.70 6.49 -0.30
CA ALA A 219 -14.52 6.00 -1.00
C ALA A 219 -13.29 6.87 -0.75
N ILE A 220 -12.13 6.21 -0.71
CA ILE A 220 -10.80 6.84 -0.75
C ILE A 220 -10.09 6.30 -1.99
N GLY A 221 -9.67 7.20 -2.88
CA GLY A 221 -8.93 6.87 -4.08
C GLY A 221 -7.54 7.47 -4.05
N ALA A 222 -6.51 6.62 -4.13
CA ALA A 222 -5.11 7.00 -4.26
C ALA A 222 -4.63 6.66 -5.68
N GLY A 223 -4.48 7.67 -6.51
CA GLY A 223 -4.05 7.56 -7.90
C GLY A 223 -2.54 7.69 -8.10
N SER A 224 -2.15 7.95 -9.33
CA SER A 224 -0.76 8.21 -9.69
C SER A 224 -0.27 9.48 -8.98
N GLY A 225 0.92 9.40 -8.39
CA GLY A 225 1.60 10.53 -7.77
C GLY A 225 2.68 11.12 -8.69
N ASN A 226 2.91 12.42 -8.55
CA ASN A 226 4.05 13.13 -9.13
C ASN A 226 4.60 14.13 -8.11
N PRO A 227 5.19 13.63 -6.98
CA PRO A 227 5.63 14.50 -5.89
C PRO A 227 6.80 15.39 -6.29
N PRO A 228 6.68 16.73 -6.17
CA PRO A 228 7.79 17.64 -6.37
C PRO A 228 8.60 17.80 -5.08
N ALA A 229 9.92 17.91 -5.23
CA ALA A 229 10.79 18.44 -4.19
C ALA A 229 11.02 19.95 -4.42
N VAL A 230 10.82 20.77 -3.40
CA VAL A 230 11.02 22.21 -3.48
C VAL A 230 12.32 22.58 -2.76
N VAL A 231 13.22 23.27 -3.47
CA VAL A 231 14.53 23.68 -2.93
C VAL A 231 14.70 25.18 -3.12
N ASP A 232 14.78 25.93 -2.02
CA ASP A 232 15.03 27.36 -1.99
C ASP A 232 16.42 27.70 -1.39
N GLU A 233 16.71 28.97 -1.24
CA GLU A 233 17.98 29.46 -0.72
C GLU A 233 18.22 29.13 0.77
N THR A 234 17.21 28.70 1.49
CA THR A 234 17.31 28.31 2.91
C THR A 234 17.65 26.82 3.09
N ALA A 235 17.63 26.03 2.01
CA ALA A 235 17.86 24.61 2.06
C ALA A 235 19.34 24.26 2.32
N ASP A 236 19.57 23.16 3.04
CA ASP A 236 20.84 22.46 2.99
C ASP A 236 20.93 21.72 1.64
N VAL A 237 21.56 22.37 0.66
CA VAL A 237 21.62 21.92 -0.72
C VAL A 237 22.31 20.55 -0.87
N ALA A 238 23.33 20.26 -0.06
CA ALA A 238 24.03 18.98 -0.10
C ALA A 238 23.12 17.84 0.38
N LYS A 239 22.41 18.06 1.49
CA LYS A 239 21.42 17.11 2.01
C LYS A 239 20.24 16.94 1.05
N ALA A 240 19.68 18.03 0.53
CA ALA A 240 18.57 18.01 -0.42
C ALA A 240 18.92 17.20 -1.68
N ALA A 241 20.12 17.40 -2.24
CA ALA A 241 20.58 16.64 -3.40
C ALA A 241 20.67 15.14 -3.12
N SER A 242 21.23 14.76 -1.98
CA SER A 242 21.32 13.35 -1.56
C SER A 242 19.95 12.72 -1.38
N ASP A 243 19.05 13.39 -0.64
CA ASP A 243 17.70 12.88 -0.35
C ASP A 243 16.88 12.73 -1.62
N ILE A 244 16.90 13.72 -2.53
CA ILE A 244 16.19 13.69 -3.81
C ILE A 244 16.67 12.54 -4.69
N VAL A 245 17.99 12.36 -4.84
CA VAL A 245 18.54 11.29 -5.66
C VAL A 245 18.20 9.91 -5.08
N GLN A 246 18.31 9.76 -3.76
CA GLN A 246 17.95 8.51 -3.09
C GLN A 246 16.45 8.21 -3.22
N GLY A 247 15.58 9.18 -2.96
CA GLY A 247 14.13 9.01 -3.06
C GLY A 247 13.68 8.73 -4.50
N ALA A 248 14.19 9.50 -5.48
CA ALA A 248 13.86 9.30 -6.89
C ALA A 248 14.36 7.96 -7.47
N SER A 249 15.45 7.39 -6.95
CA SER A 249 15.99 6.09 -7.41
C SER A 249 15.44 4.90 -6.63
N PHE A 250 14.77 5.13 -5.50
CA PHE A 250 14.30 4.08 -4.62
C PHE A 250 13.25 3.19 -5.31
N ASP A 251 13.45 1.89 -5.24
CA ASP A 251 12.60 0.86 -5.87
C ASP A 251 12.28 1.15 -7.36
N ASN A 252 13.29 1.63 -8.11
CA ASN A 252 13.19 2.03 -9.51
C ASN A 252 12.10 3.11 -9.76
N ASN A 253 11.93 4.02 -8.81
CA ASN A 253 10.90 5.08 -8.81
C ASN A 253 9.44 4.58 -8.84
N LEU A 254 9.18 3.34 -8.41
CA LEU A 254 7.84 2.76 -8.38
C LEU A 254 6.91 3.37 -7.32
N PRO A 255 7.38 3.77 -6.12
CA PRO A 255 6.49 4.38 -5.15
C PRO A 255 5.83 5.65 -5.71
N CYS A 256 4.51 5.76 -5.54
CA CYS A 256 3.78 6.97 -5.97
C CYS A 256 4.20 8.22 -5.17
N THR A 257 4.89 8.03 -4.04
CA THR A 257 5.44 9.06 -3.15
C THR A 257 6.91 9.40 -3.42
N ALA A 258 7.59 8.70 -4.34
CA ALA A 258 8.97 8.99 -4.73
C ALA A 258 9.03 10.30 -5.53
N GLU A 259 10.08 11.08 -5.31
CA GLU A 259 10.31 12.36 -5.99
C GLU A 259 10.39 12.16 -7.50
N LYS A 260 9.69 13.01 -8.26
CA LYS A 260 9.64 12.96 -9.72
C LYS A 260 10.00 14.29 -10.37
N GLU A 261 9.88 15.36 -9.63
CA GLU A 261 10.19 16.71 -10.09
C GLU A 261 10.97 17.47 -9.01
N VAL A 262 11.81 18.41 -9.44
CA VAL A 262 12.49 19.34 -8.55
C VAL A 262 12.15 20.76 -8.97
N ILE A 263 11.54 21.51 -8.08
CA ILE A 263 11.26 22.94 -8.21
C ILE A 263 12.32 23.68 -7.40
N VAL A 264 13.18 24.41 -8.08
CA VAL A 264 14.34 25.05 -7.45
C VAL A 264 14.43 26.53 -7.84
N VAL A 265 14.79 27.41 -6.90
CA VAL A 265 15.06 28.81 -7.20
C VAL A 265 16.36 28.95 -8.00
N ALA A 266 16.41 29.92 -8.91
CA ALA A 266 17.50 30.06 -9.89
C ALA A 266 18.90 30.19 -9.23
N GLU A 267 18.97 30.84 -8.11
CA GLU A 267 20.20 31.10 -7.38
C GLU A 267 20.91 29.84 -6.86
N VAL A 268 20.15 28.82 -6.45
CA VAL A 268 20.69 27.55 -5.93
C VAL A 268 20.76 26.44 -6.97
N LEU A 269 20.17 26.61 -8.16
CA LEU A 269 20.14 25.60 -9.20
C LEU A 269 21.54 25.06 -9.58
N PRO A 270 22.58 25.89 -9.84
CA PRO A 270 23.91 25.36 -10.21
C PRO A 270 24.54 24.51 -9.12
N GLN A 271 24.37 24.91 -7.85
CA GLN A 271 24.90 24.18 -6.71
C GLN A 271 24.15 22.84 -6.52
N LEU A 272 22.84 22.87 -6.64
CA LEU A 272 22.00 21.67 -6.54
C LEU A 272 22.34 20.65 -7.64
N MET A 273 22.46 21.09 -8.90
CA MET A 273 22.84 20.20 -10.01
C MET A 273 24.20 19.56 -9.78
N THR A 274 25.18 20.33 -9.31
CA THR A 274 26.52 19.81 -8.97
C THR A 274 26.44 18.75 -7.89
N ALA A 275 25.69 19.02 -6.81
CA ALA A 275 25.51 18.11 -5.68
C ALA A 275 24.73 16.83 -6.10
N MET A 276 23.68 16.96 -6.88
CA MET A 276 22.93 15.79 -7.42
C MET A 276 23.82 14.91 -8.31
N THR A 277 24.64 15.52 -9.16
CA THR A 277 25.59 14.77 -10.01
C THR A 277 26.62 14.02 -9.16
N ALA A 278 27.11 14.62 -8.10
CA ALA A 278 28.02 13.97 -7.14
C ALA A 278 27.34 12.78 -6.40
N ASN A 279 26.03 12.79 -6.27
CA ASN A 279 25.21 11.68 -5.73
C ASN A 279 24.75 10.66 -6.77
N GLY A 280 25.23 10.75 -8.02
CA GLY A 280 24.98 9.77 -9.08
C GLY A 280 23.88 10.13 -10.09
N ALA A 281 23.30 11.34 -9.99
CA ALA A 281 22.39 11.81 -11.02
C ALA A 281 23.16 12.19 -12.30
N GLN A 282 22.56 11.99 -13.47
CA GLN A 282 23.12 12.37 -14.74
C GLN A 282 22.20 13.38 -15.44
N VAL A 283 22.80 14.46 -15.94
CA VAL A 283 22.09 15.42 -16.81
C VAL A 283 22.07 14.88 -18.24
N VAL A 284 20.90 14.64 -18.77
CA VAL A 284 20.70 14.25 -20.18
C VAL A 284 20.15 15.44 -20.94
N SER A 285 20.97 16.04 -21.78
CA SER A 285 20.61 17.20 -22.59
C SER A 285 20.75 16.96 -24.10
N ASP A 286 21.42 15.88 -24.51
CA ASP A 286 21.52 15.50 -25.91
C ASP A 286 20.16 15.10 -26.49
N PRO A 287 19.70 15.74 -27.58
CA PRO A 287 18.41 15.42 -28.20
C PRO A 287 18.28 13.97 -28.66
N GLU A 288 19.37 13.34 -29.13
CA GLU A 288 19.34 11.93 -29.55
C GLU A 288 19.19 10.98 -28.38
N GLU A 289 19.88 11.24 -27.27
CA GLU A 289 19.72 10.45 -26.03
C GLU A 289 18.32 10.63 -25.45
N LEU A 290 17.78 11.85 -25.41
CA LEU A 290 16.41 12.12 -24.98
C LEU A 290 15.39 11.40 -25.86
N ALA A 291 15.59 11.36 -27.18
CA ALA A 291 14.73 10.64 -28.11
C ALA A 291 14.78 9.11 -27.86
N LYS A 292 15.96 8.55 -27.59
CA LYS A 292 16.12 7.13 -27.22
C LYS A 292 15.42 6.81 -25.89
N LEU A 293 15.63 7.62 -24.87
CA LEU A 293 14.94 7.47 -23.58
C LEU A 293 13.42 7.53 -23.75
N ARG A 294 12.94 8.51 -24.51
CA ARG A 294 11.52 8.65 -24.79
C ARG A 294 10.93 7.42 -25.49
N SER A 295 11.61 6.87 -26.49
CA SER A 295 11.16 5.69 -27.22
C SER A 295 11.20 4.41 -26.37
N LEU A 296 12.07 4.37 -25.36
CA LEU A 296 12.14 3.26 -24.40
C LEU A 296 11.02 3.33 -23.37
N LEU A 297 10.72 4.52 -22.87
CA LEU A 297 9.79 4.73 -21.77
C LEU A 297 8.34 4.87 -22.21
N LEU A 298 8.10 5.35 -23.43
CA LEU A 298 6.76 5.65 -23.92
C LEU A 298 6.43 4.81 -25.16
N ASP A 299 5.16 4.49 -25.32
CA ASP A 299 4.63 3.82 -26.51
C ASP A 299 4.80 4.70 -27.79
N THR A 300 4.42 4.17 -28.92
CA THR A 300 4.51 4.87 -30.23
C THR A 300 3.68 6.15 -30.29
N SER A 301 2.67 6.32 -29.40
CA SER A 301 1.91 7.57 -29.29
C SER A 301 2.69 8.66 -28.52
N GLY A 302 3.75 8.28 -27.79
CA GLY A 302 4.54 9.16 -26.94
C GLY A 302 3.80 9.68 -25.71
N THR A 303 2.69 9.05 -25.34
CA THR A 303 1.81 9.51 -24.24
C THR A 303 1.53 8.43 -23.19
N ARG A 304 1.79 7.17 -23.49
CA ARG A 304 1.56 6.05 -22.56
C ARG A 304 2.88 5.36 -22.23
N PRO A 305 3.04 4.87 -20.97
CA PRO A 305 4.20 4.06 -20.63
C PRO A 305 4.29 2.83 -21.53
N ASN A 306 5.51 2.48 -21.90
CA ASN A 306 5.80 1.21 -22.56
C ASN A 306 5.71 0.10 -21.54
N THR A 307 4.87 -0.91 -21.76
CA THR A 307 4.61 -2.03 -20.82
C THR A 307 5.20 -3.33 -21.32
#